data_32a446b653572c5fd06c2976e300cc2f
#
_entry.id   32a446b653572c5fd06c2976e300cc2f
#
_cell.length_a   1.000
_cell.length_b   1.000
_cell.length_c   1.000
_cell.angle_alpha   90.00
_cell.angle_beta   90.00
_cell.angle_gamma   90.00
#
_symmetry.space_group_name_H-M   'P 1'
#
loop_
_entity.id
_entity.type
_entity.pdbx_description
1 polymer ?
#
loop_
_entity_poly.entity_id
_entity_poly.type
_entity_poly.pdbx_seq_one_letter_code
_entity_poly.pdbx_strand_id
1 'polypeptide(L)'
;KMQKTFTYFLDELKYEKMKKVFHINEYPMYIQSLKNIRDQLLNSEIIEVFVSDRDQANKIFENINSKGKPLSQVDLIKNIIFSKIDKTEAGVDEISDTWLSFNKKISEVNSDFDEFFLHFWKATYPEDNPNGRNLYNKFLKRYEDKDGQCIKEFIEIMEKN
;
A
#
# COMPACT_ATOMS: atom_id res chain seq x y z
N LYS A 1 6.04 0.64 15.39
CA LYS A 1 5.15 1.34 14.43
C LYS A 1 4.10 2.20 15.15
N MET A 2 3.25 1.63 16.03
CA MET A 2 2.18 2.36 16.74
C MET A 2 2.65 3.63 17.45
N GLN A 3 3.77 3.60 18.17
CA GLN A 3 4.29 4.76 18.89
C GLN A 3 4.66 5.93 17.97
N LYS A 4 5.26 5.65 16.78
CA LYS A 4 5.57 6.68 15.78
C LYS A 4 4.31 7.31 15.22
N THR A 5 3.29 6.50 14.92
CA THR A 5 1.99 6.97 14.43
C THR A 5 1.29 7.82 15.47
N PHE A 6 1.28 7.39 16.72
CA PHE A 6 0.71 8.16 17.83
C PHE A 6 1.41 9.52 18.00
N THR A 7 2.74 9.53 18.01
CA THR A 7 3.52 10.79 18.10
C THR A 7 3.23 11.71 16.91
N TYR A 8 3.09 11.15 15.71
CA TYR A 8 2.72 11.92 14.51
C TYR A 8 1.35 12.60 14.70
N PHE A 9 0.32 11.86 15.12
CA PHE A 9 -1.01 12.46 15.33
C PHE A 9 -1.01 13.50 16.45
N LEU A 10 -0.28 13.27 17.54
CA LEU A 10 -0.14 14.27 18.59
C LEU A 10 0.53 15.57 18.06
N ASP A 11 1.49 15.44 17.16
CA ASP A 11 2.16 16.57 16.56
C ASP A 11 1.25 17.34 15.60
N GLU A 12 0.46 16.64 14.78
CA GLU A 12 -0.53 17.26 13.87
C GLU A 12 -1.66 17.97 14.61
N LEU A 13 -2.04 17.50 15.79
CA LEU A 13 -3.08 18.13 16.62
C LEU A 13 -2.59 19.33 17.44
N LYS A 14 -1.32 19.72 17.38
CA LYS A 14 -0.81 20.91 18.06
C LYS A 14 -1.44 22.19 17.53
N TYR A 15 -1.66 23.15 18.42
CA TYR A 15 -2.29 24.44 18.08
C TYR A 15 -1.68 25.11 16.86
N GLU A 16 -0.35 25.20 16.78
CA GLU A 16 0.35 25.85 15.67
C GLU A 16 0.12 25.18 14.31
N LYS A 17 -0.03 23.88 14.28
CA LYS A 17 -0.33 23.13 13.05
C LYS A 17 -1.81 23.25 12.69
N MET A 18 -2.68 23.00 13.63
CA MET A 18 -4.13 23.13 13.42
C MET A 18 -4.53 24.55 13.02
N LYS A 19 -3.91 25.57 13.58
CA LYS A 19 -4.10 26.96 13.20
C LYS A 19 -3.89 27.20 11.71
N LYS A 20 -2.85 26.59 11.13
CA LYS A 20 -2.55 26.74 9.70
C LYS A 20 -3.54 26.00 8.81
N VAL A 21 -3.93 24.79 9.20
CA VAL A 21 -4.79 23.91 8.39
C VAL A 21 -6.26 24.34 8.44
N PHE A 22 -6.76 24.71 9.62
CA PHE A 22 -8.16 25.04 9.86
C PHE A 22 -8.43 26.53 9.99
N HIS A 23 -7.44 27.38 9.72
CA HIS A 23 -7.54 28.86 9.85
C HIS A 23 -8.06 29.31 11.21
N ILE A 24 -7.59 28.67 12.28
CA ILE A 24 -8.01 28.94 13.66
C ILE A 24 -7.37 30.26 14.11
N ASN A 25 -8.19 31.24 14.47
CA ASN A 25 -7.73 32.56 14.91
C ASN A 25 -7.64 32.70 16.42
N GLU A 26 -8.41 31.92 17.17
CA GLU A 26 -8.54 32.03 18.64
C GLU A 26 -8.44 30.64 19.31
N TYR A 27 -7.92 30.64 20.54
CA TYR A 27 -7.76 29.37 21.30
C TYR A 27 -9.09 28.64 21.58
N PRO A 28 -10.23 29.31 21.84
CA PRO A 28 -11.52 28.61 21.95
C PRO A 28 -11.91 27.84 20.70
N MET A 29 -11.61 28.35 19.50
CA MET A 29 -11.87 27.65 18.23
C MET A 29 -10.99 26.39 18.11
N TYR A 30 -9.76 26.44 18.59
CA TYR A 30 -8.89 25.25 18.65
C TYR A 30 -9.48 24.16 19.52
N ILE A 31 -9.92 24.49 20.74
CA ILE A 31 -10.55 23.53 21.63
C ILE A 31 -11.84 22.94 21.02
N GLN A 32 -12.65 23.78 20.37
CA GLN A 32 -13.85 23.30 19.68
C GLN A 32 -13.50 22.36 18.52
N SER A 33 -12.47 22.66 17.75
CA SER A 33 -11.99 21.79 16.66
C SER A 33 -11.52 20.44 17.16
N LEU A 34 -10.79 20.38 18.28
CA LEU A 34 -10.41 19.11 18.91
C LEU A 34 -11.63 18.32 19.38
N LYS A 35 -12.62 18.96 19.96
CA LYS A 35 -13.89 18.31 20.35
C LYS A 35 -14.62 17.75 19.13
N ASN A 36 -14.70 18.50 18.05
CA ASN A 36 -15.33 18.05 16.81
C ASN A 36 -14.63 16.82 16.22
N ILE A 37 -13.28 16.81 16.18
CA ILE A 37 -12.50 15.66 15.74
C ILE A 37 -12.79 14.43 16.63
N ARG A 38 -12.75 14.62 17.95
CA ARG A 38 -13.09 13.57 18.90
C ARG A 38 -14.49 13.01 18.64
N ASP A 39 -15.49 13.88 18.51
CA ASP A 39 -16.88 13.50 18.35
C ASP A 39 -17.11 12.78 17.01
N GLN A 40 -16.44 13.20 15.93
CA GLN A 40 -16.46 12.48 14.66
C GLN A 40 -15.86 11.09 14.78
N LEU A 41 -14.74 10.93 15.49
CA LEU A 41 -14.12 9.63 15.71
C LEU A 41 -15.01 8.70 16.55
N LEU A 42 -15.60 9.21 17.63
CA LEU A 42 -16.50 8.44 18.51
C LEU A 42 -17.82 8.04 17.85
N ASN A 43 -18.29 8.84 16.90
CA ASN A 43 -19.51 8.55 16.13
C ASN A 43 -19.23 7.84 14.79
N SER A 44 -17.97 7.43 14.54
CA SER A 44 -17.63 6.68 13.33
C SER A 44 -18.21 5.27 13.42
N GLU A 45 -18.84 4.82 12.36
CA GLU A 45 -19.29 3.44 12.21
C GLU A 45 -18.15 2.58 11.69
N ILE A 46 -17.90 1.45 12.32
CA ILE A 46 -16.90 0.47 11.93
C ILE A 46 -17.61 -0.77 11.40
N ILE A 47 -17.31 -1.15 10.18
CA ILE A 47 -17.79 -2.40 9.58
C ILE A 47 -16.63 -3.40 9.63
N GLU A 48 -16.84 -4.50 10.35
CA GLU A 48 -15.90 -5.62 10.38
C GLU A 48 -16.41 -6.73 9.46
N VAL A 49 -15.59 -7.15 8.51
CA VAL A 49 -15.94 -8.20 7.55
C VAL A 49 -15.07 -9.41 7.80
N PHE A 50 -15.66 -10.50 8.24
CA PHE A 50 -14.99 -11.79 8.40
C PHE A 50 -15.09 -12.59 7.11
N VAL A 51 -13.97 -13.02 6.60
CA VAL A 51 -13.89 -13.82 5.37
C VAL A 51 -13.04 -15.05 5.65
N SER A 52 -13.60 -16.23 5.41
CA SER A 52 -12.91 -17.50 5.61
C SER A 52 -12.00 -17.87 4.42
N ASP A 53 -12.30 -17.33 3.25
CA ASP A 53 -11.57 -17.57 2.01
C ASP A 53 -10.77 -16.34 1.60
N ARG A 54 -9.49 -16.55 1.29
CA ARG A 54 -8.54 -15.49 0.95
C ARG A 54 -8.87 -14.84 -0.40
N ASP A 55 -9.35 -15.60 -1.36
CA ASP A 55 -9.70 -15.05 -2.68
C ASP A 55 -10.91 -14.13 -2.58
N GLN A 56 -11.88 -14.47 -1.73
CA GLN A 56 -12.98 -13.59 -1.40
C GLN A 56 -12.51 -12.34 -0.65
N ALA A 57 -11.56 -12.48 0.28
CA ALA A 57 -10.99 -11.35 1.00
C ALA A 57 -10.33 -10.36 0.05
N ASN A 58 -9.52 -10.83 -0.91
CA ASN A 58 -8.89 -10.01 -1.91
C ASN A 58 -9.92 -9.28 -2.80
N LYS A 59 -10.96 -9.98 -3.28
CA LYS A 59 -12.03 -9.38 -4.08
C LYS A 59 -12.81 -8.29 -3.31
N ILE A 60 -13.10 -8.53 -2.03
CA ILE A 60 -13.77 -7.55 -1.18
C ILE A 60 -12.88 -6.33 -0.96
N PHE A 61 -11.60 -6.55 -0.69
CA PHE A 61 -10.61 -5.49 -0.51
C PHE A 61 -10.47 -4.63 -1.79
N GLU A 62 -10.38 -5.25 -2.96
CA GLU A 62 -10.35 -4.55 -4.25
C GLU A 62 -11.63 -3.74 -4.49
N ASN A 63 -12.80 -4.33 -4.20
CA ASN A 63 -14.09 -3.64 -4.38
C ASN A 63 -14.25 -2.45 -3.44
N ILE A 64 -13.83 -2.55 -2.18
CA ILE A 64 -13.89 -1.43 -1.23
C ILE A 64 -12.95 -0.32 -1.66
N ASN A 65 -11.73 -0.65 -2.05
CA ASN A 65 -10.72 0.32 -2.48
C ASN A 65 -11.06 0.96 -3.85
N SER A 66 -11.79 0.28 -4.73
CA SER A 66 -12.21 0.84 -6.01
C SER A 66 -13.15 2.06 -5.90
N LYS A 67 -13.81 2.23 -4.75
CA LYS A 67 -14.70 3.37 -4.46
C LYS A 67 -13.94 4.59 -3.87
N GLY A 68 -12.67 4.42 -3.51
CA GLY A 68 -11.79 5.47 -3.03
C GLY A 68 -10.71 5.82 -4.07
N LYS A 69 -9.47 6.07 -3.61
CA LYS A 69 -8.29 6.14 -4.50
C LYS A 69 -8.03 4.72 -5.02
N PRO A 70 -8.12 4.47 -6.33
CA PRO A 70 -7.89 3.14 -6.87
C PRO A 70 -6.48 2.65 -6.47
N LEU A 71 -6.37 1.37 -6.17
CA LEU A 71 -5.06 0.73 -6.01
C LEU A 71 -4.25 0.87 -7.29
N SER A 72 -2.97 1.12 -7.15
CA SER A 72 -2.07 1.12 -8.28
C SER A 72 -1.93 -0.29 -8.87
N GLN A 73 -1.47 -0.39 -10.11
CA GLN A 73 -1.22 -1.70 -10.74
C GLN A 73 -0.19 -2.50 -9.93
N VAL A 74 0.76 -1.81 -9.32
CA VAL A 74 1.81 -2.42 -8.50
C VAL A 74 1.28 -2.87 -7.14
N ASP A 75 0.33 -2.15 -6.53
CA ASP A 75 -0.35 -2.60 -5.31
C ASP A 75 -1.12 -3.91 -5.55
N LEU A 76 -1.79 -4.04 -6.70
CA LEU A 76 -2.49 -5.28 -7.08
C LEU A 76 -1.50 -6.44 -7.28
N ILE A 77 -0.38 -6.19 -7.97
CA ILE A 77 0.71 -7.17 -8.15
C ILE A 77 1.28 -7.59 -6.80
N LYS A 78 1.55 -6.64 -5.91
CA LYS A 78 2.00 -6.91 -4.55
C LYS A 78 1.08 -7.87 -3.82
N ASN A 79 -0.24 -7.66 -3.90
CA ASN A 79 -1.21 -8.54 -3.27
C ASN A 79 -1.11 -9.98 -3.79
N ILE A 80 -0.92 -10.17 -5.10
CA ILE A 80 -0.71 -11.51 -5.71
C ILE A 80 0.59 -12.13 -5.21
N ILE A 81 1.70 -11.38 -5.22
CA ILE A 81 2.98 -11.84 -4.70
C ILE A 81 2.81 -12.36 -3.27
N PHE A 82 2.27 -11.56 -2.36
CA PHE A 82 2.05 -11.95 -0.97
C PHE A 82 1.02 -13.08 -0.80
N SER A 83 0.12 -13.27 -1.76
CA SER A 83 -0.84 -14.37 -1.72
C SER A 83 -0.22 -15.73 -2.02
N LYS A 84 0.84 -15.77 -2.80
CA LYS A 84 1.48 -17.00 -3.31
C LYS A 84 2.67 -17.48 -2.47
N ILE A 85 3.15 -16.64 -1.57
CA ILE A 85 4.28 -16.99 -0.71
C ILE A 85 3.80 -17.85 0.45
N ASP A 86 4.64 -18.83 0.79
CA ASP A 86 4.35 -19.75 1.88
C ASP A 86 4.10 -19.00 3.19
N LYS A 87 3.03 -19.39 3.90
CA LYS A 87 2.46 -18.72 5.06
C LYS A 87 3.28 -18.85 6.34
N THR A 88 4.53 -19.33 6.25
CA THR A 88 5.44 -19.26 7.37
C THR A 88 5.77 -17.80 7.65
N GLU A 89 5.69 -17.36 8.90
CA GLU A 89 5.99 -15.98 9.30
C GLU A 89 7.33 -15.49 8.73
N ALA A 90 8.34 -16.37 8.66
CA ALA A 90 9.66 -16.06 8.12
C ALA A 90 9.64 -15.71 6.61
N GLY A 91 8.85 -16.40 5.78
CA GLY A 91 8.80 -16.12 4.34
C GLY A 91 8.04 -14.84 4.00
N VAL A 92 7.02 -14.50 4.78
CA VAL A 92 6.25 -13.25 4.62
C VAL A 92 7.08 -12.05 5.07
N ASP A 93 7.85 -12.18 6.16
CA ASP A 93 8.69 -11.10 6.67
C ASP A 93 9.84 -10.79 5.70
N GLU A 94 10.51 -11.80 5.14
CA GLU A 94 11.60 -11.62 4.17
C GLU A 94 11.15 -10.81 2.94
N ILE A 95 10.03 -11.16 2.35
CA ILE A 95 9.52 -10.47 1.16
C ILE A 95 8.94 -9.10 1.50
N SER A 96 8.34 -8.95 2.68
CA SER A 96 7.90 -7.66 3.18
C SER A 96 9.09 -6.71 3.35
N ASP A 97 10.19 -7.18 3.90
CA ASP A 97 11.39 -6.37 4.11
C ASP A 97 12.05 -6.02 2.78
N THR A 98 12.10 -6.96 1.84
CA THR A 98 12.58 -6.71 0.47
C THR A 98 11.73 -5.65 -0.21
N TRP A 99 10.40 -5.78 -0.18
CA TRP A 99 9.49 -4.80 -0.79
C TRP A 99 9.62 -3.40 -0.17
N LEU A 100 9.75 -3.32 1.14
CA LEU A 100 9.96 -2.06 1.85
C LEU A 100 11.32 -1.44 1.51
N SER A 101 12.36 -2.26 1.36
CA SER A 101 13.69 -1.82 0.93
C SER A 101 13.65 -1.22 -0.47
N PHE A 102 12.96 -1.84 -1.42
CA PHE A 102 12.75 -1.30 -2.76
C PHE A 102 12.05 0.05 -2.73
N ASN A 103 10.90 0.14 -2.06
CA ASN A 103 10.17 1.40 -1.94
C ASN A 103 11.04 2.52 -1.38
N LYS A 104 11.87 2.20 -0.39
CA LYS A 104 12.79 3.16 0.20
C LYS A 104 13.85 3.63 -0.79
N LYS A 105 14.54 2.70 -1.45
CA LYS A 105 15.57 3.02 -2.45
C LYS A 105 15.03 3.89 -3.59
N ILE A 106 13.83 3.59 -4.10
CA ILE A 106 13.21 4.33 -5.19
C ILE A 106 12.76 5.72 -4.73
N SER A 107 12.23 5.84 -3.52
CA SER A 107 11.87 7.15 -2.95
C SER A 107 13.08 8.05 -2.70
N GLU A 108 14.25 7.49 -2.41
CA GLU A 108 15.50 8.24 -2.23
C GLU A 108 15.99 8.90 -3.54
N VAL A 109 15.63 8.33 -4.70
CA VAL A 109 15.94 8.91 -6.02
C VAL A 109 14.79 9.72 -6.62
N ASN A 110 13.77 10.07 -5.81
CA ASN A 110 12.59 10.83 -6.23
C ASN A 110 11.83 10.21 -7.42
N SER A 111 11.85 8.88 -7.55
CA SER A 111 11.10 8.17 -8.59
C SER A 111 9.81 7.58 -8.02
N ASP A 112 8.80 7.44 -8.87
CA ASP A 112 7.56 6.75 -8.55
C ASP A 112 7.76 5.24 -8.66
N PHE A 113 7.30 4.48 -7.65
CA PHE A 113 7.46 3.04 -7.63
C PHE A 113 6.65 2.34 -8.74
N ASP A 114 5.50 2.85 -9.10
CA ASP A 114 4.69 2.33 -10.21
C ASP A 114 5.40 2.52 -11.55
N GLU A 115 6.03 3.66 -11.75
CA GLU A 115 6.81 3.96 -12.94
C GLU A 115 8.06 3.09 -13.03
N PHE A 116 8.81 2.96 -11.93
CA PHE A 116 9.95 2.06 -11.84
C PHE A 116 9.55 0.64 -12.21
N PHE A 117 8.49 0.10 -11.60
CA PHE A 117 8.06 -1.28 -11.82
C PHE A 117 7.62 -1.52 -13.27
N LEU A 118 6.98 -0.54 -13.89
CA LEU A 118 6.62 -0.59 -15.31
C LEU A 118 7.87 -0.66 -16.21
N HIS A 119 8.89 0.15 -15.93
CA HIS A 119 10.15 0.15 -16.67
C HIS A 119 10.93 -1.14 -16.45
N PHE A 120 11.01 -1.60 -15.21
CA PHE A 120 11.61 -2.90 -14.87
C PHE A 120 10.93 -4.04 -15.64
N TRP A 121 9.61 -4.09 -15.67
CA TRP A 121 8.86 -5.11 -16.42
C TRP A 121 9.17 -5.07 -17.91
N LYS A 122 9.19 -3.89 -18.51
CA LYS A 122 9.54 -3.71 -19.93
C LYS A 122 10.96 -4.18 -20.25
N ALA A 123 11.90 -3.94 -19.36
CA ALA A 123 13.29 -4.37 -19.53
C ALA A 123 13.43 -5.89 -19.39
N THR A 124 12.71 -6.50 -18.44
CA THR A 124 12.79 -7.94 -18.14
C THR A 124 11.97 -8.78 -19.12
N TYR A 125 10.80 -8.27 -19.57
CA TYR A 125 9.84 -8.96 -20.44
C TYR A 125 9.38 -8.04 -21.59
N PRO A 126 10.27 -7.70 -22.53
CA PRO A 126 10.00 -6.75 -23.61
C PRO A 126 8.84 -7.20 -24.53
N GLU A 127 8.63 -8.50 -24.66
CA GLU A 127 7.55 -9.09 -25.45
C GLU A 127 6.15 -8.79 -24.90
N ASP A 128 6.02 -8.51 -23.61
CA ASP A 128 4.73 -8.19 -22.99
C ASP A 128 4.24 -6.78 -23.32
N ASN A 129 5.16 -5.85 -23.58
CA ASN A 129 4.91 -4.45 -23.88
C ASN A 129 3.79 -3.81 -23.04
N PRO A 130 3.91 -3.79 -21.71
CA PRO A 130 2.89 -3.27 -20.81
C PRO A 130 2.81 -1.75 -20.84
N ASN A 131 1.68 -1.24 -20.39
CA ASN A 131 1.48 0.16 -20.04
C ASN A 131 0.94 0.28 -18.60
N GLY A 132 0.83 1.50 -18.08
CA GLY A 132 0.36 1.76 -16.73
C GLY A 132 -1.07 1.30 -16.42
N ARG A 133 -1.84 0.82 -17.40
CA ARG A 133 -3.21 0.34 -17.19
C ARG A 133 -3.36 -1.18 -17.29
N ASN A 134 -2.41 -1.88 -17.91
CA ASN A 134 -2.51 -3.33 -18.16
C ASN A 134 -1.37 -4.15 -17.55
N LEU A 135 -0.48 -3.52 -16.81
CA LEU A 135 0.68 -4.16 -16.17
C LEU A 135 0.25 -5.34 -15.26
N TYR A 136 -0.77 -5.13 -14.42
CA TYR A 136 -1.35 -6.17 -13.58
C TYR A 136 -1.84 -7.39 -14.37
N ASN A 137 -2.54 -7.16 -15.47
CA ASN A 137 -3.02 -8.26 -16.34
C ASN A 137 -1.85 -9.03 -16.99
N LYS A 138 -0.76 -8.33 -17.34
CA LYS A 138 0.46 -8.98 -17.85
C LYS A 138 1.13 -9.82 -16.78
N PHE A 139 1.20 -9.31 -15.54
CA PHE A 139 1.70 -10.04 -14.39
C PHE A 139 0.87 -11.30 -14.13
N LEU A 140 -0.46 -11.19 -14.06
CA LEU A 140 -1.36 -12.33 -13.88
C LEU A 140 -1.12 -13.40 -14.94
N LYS A 141 -1.16 -13.04 -16.21
CA LYS A 141 -0.96 -13.97 -17.32
C LYS A 141 0.35 -14.77 -17.20
N ARG A 142 1.40 -14.17 -16.62
CA ARG A 142 2.70 -14.82 -16.47
C ARG A 142 2.83 -15.63 -15.20
N TYR A 143 2.18 -15.21 -14.12
CA TYR A 143 2.41 -15.72 -12.77
C TYR A 143 1.18 -16.29 -12.07
N GLU A 144 -0.04 -16.20 -12.65
CA GLU A 144 -1.27 -16.70 -12.01
C GLU A 144 -1.20 -18.17 -11.64
N ASP A 145 -0.67 -19.02 -12.55
CA ASP A 145 -0.54 -20.46 -12.37
C ASP A 145 0.82 -20.88 -11.79
N LYS A 146 1.68 -19.92 -11.41
CA LYS A 146 3.00 -20.20 -10.86
C LYS A 146 2.96 -20.36 -9.34
N ASP A 147 3.84 -21.19 -8.82
CA ASP A 147 4.03 -21.39 -7.38
C ASP A 147 4.81 -20.28 -6.69
N GLY A 148 4.95 -20.38 -5.38
CA GLY A 148 5.69 -19.40 -4.58
C GLY A 148 7.19 -19.34 -4.91
N GLN A 149 7.78 -20.44 -5.42
CA GLN A 149 9.19 -20.46 -5.80
C GLN A 149 9.45 -19.57 -7.02
N CYS A 150 8.60 -19.64 -8.03
CA CYS A 150 8.69 -18.75 -9.20
C CYS A 150 8.52 -17.27 -8.82
N ILE A 151 7.73 -16.97 -7.79
CA ILE A 151 7.56 -15.62 -7.27
C ILE A 151 8.83 -15.14 -6.55
N LYS A 152 9.49 -16.02 -5.78
CA LYS A 152 10.78 -15.69 -5.15
C LYS A 152 11.84 -15.38 -6.19
N GLU A 153 11.96 -16.21 -7.22
CA GLU A 153 12.87 -15.98 -8.36
C GLU A 153 12.61 -14.62 -9.04
N PHE A 154 11.35 -14.26 -9.23
CA PHE A 154 10.98 -12.94 -9.77
C PHE A 154 11.47 -11.80 -8.88
N ILE A 155 11.32 -11.91 -7.56
CA ILE A 155 11.81 -10.91 -6.60
C ILE A 155 13.34 -10.81 -6.62
N GLU A 156 14.05 -11.95 -6.72
CA GLU A 156 15.50 -11.96 -6.85
C GLU A 156 15.98 -11.27 -8.15
N ILE A 157 15.24 -11.44 -9.26
CA ILE A 157 15.54 -10.72 -10.51
C ILE A 157 15.38 -9.21 -10.30
N MET A 158 14.35 -8.81 -9.57
CA MET A 158 14.10 -7.42 -9.25
C MET A 158 15.19 -6.81 -8.34
N GLU A 159 15.79 -7.62 -7.45
CA GLU A 159 16.89 -7.18 -6.57
C GLU A 159 18.21 -6.96 -7.30
N LYS A 160 18.46 -7.70 -8.36
CA LYS A 160 19.73 -7.68 -9.11
C LYS A 160 19.80 -6.56 -10.15
N ASN A 161 18.68 -5.92 -10.46
CA ASN A 161 18.57 -4.83 -11.44
C ASN A 161 18.31 -3.48 -10.77
#